data_a45dfb36c23765401a05a31671a9d045
#
_entry.id   a45dfb36c23765401a05a31671a9d045
#
_cell.length_a   1.000
_cell.length_b   1.000
_cell.length_c   1.000
_cell.angle_alpha   90.00
_cell.angle_beta   90.00
_cell.angle_gamma   90.00
#
_symmetry.space_group_name_H-M   'P 1'
#
loop_
_entity.id
_entity.type
_entity.pdbx_description
1 polymer ?
#
loop_
_entity_poly.entity_id
_entity_poly.type
_entity_poly.pdbx_seq_one_letter_code
_entity_poly.pdbx_strand_id
1 'polypeptide(L)'
;MKLPCLCSIDRAGIVGEDGPTHHGVFDIGFLTPIPNIVYFAPKDAKELRTYVNTCFTNFNNPYFLRIPRGSIDDHPVDYHVTLKIGTWTIECREENYELTIICYGENVMRVKNMIEENHLPIRLINARFIKPIDYSMVHTIFKNDEKPIIVYETVLKTGSLGSILLTYCNENRILRSFEHIAIQDHFSKQGTVNEILEDEHVDIKSLLLKCEELLNGKKEN
;
A
#
# COMPACT_ATOMS: atom_id res chain seq x y z
N MET A 1 7.53 -6.44 -24.40
CA MET A 1 7.77 -5.20 -25.18
C MET A 1 7.67 -4.03 -24.22
N LYS A 2 8.54 -3.03 -24.33
CA LYS A 2 8.48 -1.79 -23.56
C LYS A 2 7.70 -0.75 -24.36
N LEU A 3 6.39 -0.93 -24.50
CA LEU A 3 5.54 0.04 -25.20
C LEU A 3 5.15 1.15 -24.23
N PRO A 4 5.41 2.41 -24.54
CA PRO A 4 4.99 3.53 -23.70
C PRO A 4 3.46 3.65 -23.73
N CYS A 5 2.84 3.46 -22.59
CA CYS A 5 1.43 3.71 -22.36
C CYS A 5 1.19 4.10 -20.91
N LEU A 6 0.14 4.85 -20.64
CA LEU A 6 -0.36 5.15 -19.31
C LEU A 6 -1.77 4.57 -19.21
N CYS A 7 -1.94 3.60 -18.32
CA CYS A 7 -3.21 2.93 -18.07
C CYS A 7 -3.71 3.31 -16.67
N SER A 8 -4.94 3.78 -16.57
CA SER A 8 -5.64 3.98 -15.30
C SER A 8 -6.38 2.72 -14.91
N ILE A 9 -6.20 2.29 -13.66
CA ILE A 9 -6.97 1.23 -13.02
C ILE A 9 -7.93 1.93 -12.06
N ASP A 10 -9.09 2.21 -12.57
CA ASP A 10 -10.13 2.93 -11.84
C ASP A 10 -10.88 2.00 -10.90
N ARG A 11 -11.50 2.57 -9.86
CA ARG A 11 -12.28 1.84 -8.84
C ARG A 11 -11.45 0.78 -8.11
N ALA A 12 -10.17 1.05 -7.90
CA ALA A 12 -9.29 0.16 -7.16
C ALA A 12 -9.72 0.05 -5.69
N GLY A 13 -9.64 -1.15 -5.13
CA GLY A 13 -10.10 -1.45 -3.77
C GLY A 13 -11.60 -1.76 -3.67
N ILE A 14 -12.15 -1.60 -2.48
CA ILE A 14 -13.57 -1.82 -2.22
C ILE A 14 -14.39 -0.63 -2.74
N VAL A 15 -15.40 -0.90 -3.58
CA VAL A 15 -16.29 0.12 -4.17
C VAL A 15 -17.69 0.15 -3.54
N GLY A 16 -18.00 -0.81 -2.68
CA GLY A 16 -19.22 -0.82 -1.86
C GLY A 16 -20.46 -1.31 -2.60
N GLU A 17 -21.43 -0.40 -2.78
CA GLU A 17 -22.79 -0.70 -3.26
C GLU A 17 -22.87 -1.37 -4.64
N ASP A 18 -21.84 -1.21 -5.48
CA ASP A 18 -21.79 -1.84 -6.80
C ASP A 18 -21.58 -3.38 -6.73
N GLY A 19 -21.21 -3.89 -5.55
CA GLY A 19 -21.13 -5.32 -5.24
C GLY A 19 -19.89 -6.06 -5.76
N PRO A 20 -19.86 -7.39 -5.59
CA PRO A 20 -18.66 -8.23 -5.78
C PRO A 20 -18.01 -8.12 -7.17
N THR A 21 -18.79 -7.89 -8.21
CA THR A 21 -18.31 -7.81 -9.59
C THR A 21 -17.58 -6.49 -9.92
N HIS A 22 -17.61 -5.53 -8.98
CA HIS A 22 -17.03 -4.19 -9.17
C HIS A 22 -15.90 -3.89 -8.18
N HIS A 23 -15.68 -4.73 -7.18
CA HIS A 23 -14.55 -4.55 -6.27
C HIS A 23 -13.22 -4.71 -7.01
N GLY A 24 -12.41 -3.65 -7.03
CA GLY A 24 -11.08 -3.62 -7.63
C GLY A 24 -10.00 -4.18 -6.70
N VAL A 25 -10.18 -5.41 -6.22
CA VAL A 25 -9.29 -6.03 -5.22
C VAL A 25 -8.30 -7.03 -5.78
N PHE A 26 -8.36 -7.31 -7.09
CA PHE A 26 -7.54 -8.32 -7.77
C PHE A 26 -6.40 -7.73 -8.60
N ASP A 27 -6.42 -6.43 -8.85
CA ASP A 27 -5.58 -5.70 -9.81
C ASP A 27 -4.08 -5.91 -9.57
N ILE A 28 -3.64 -5.90 -8.31
CA ILE A 28 -2.24 -6.12 -7.96
C ILE A 28 -1.80 -7.53 -8.36
N GLY A 29 -2.62 -8.53 -8.04
CA GLY A 29 -2.30 -9.94 -8.30
C GLY A 29 -2.13 -10.28 -9.78
N PHE A 30 -2.87 -9.64 -10.69
CA PHE A 30 -2.72 -9.93 -12.12
C PHE A 30 -1.79 -8.97 -12.87
N LEU A 31 -1.55 -7.76 -12.37
CA LEU A 31 -0.64 -6.80 -13.01
C LEU A 31 0.82 -7.04 -12.64
N THR A 32 1.11 -7.33 -11.37
CA THR A 32 2.49 -7.45 -10.90
C THR A 32 3.31 -8.55 -11.58
N PRO A 33 2.75 -9.68 -12.06
CA PRO A 33 3.49 -10.66 -12.85
C PRO A 33 3.96 -10.14 -14.22
N ILE A 34 3.33 -9.08 -14.78
CA ILE A 34 3.68 -8.57 -16.11
C ILE A 34 5.05 -7.88 -16.08
N PRO A 35 6.03 -8.31 -16.91
CA PRO A 35 7.36 -7.71 -16.91
C PRO A 35 7.37 -6.24 -17.38
N ASN A 36 8.32 -5.46 -16.88
CA ASN A 36 8.63 -4.09 -17.29
C ASN A 36 7.54 -3.03 -17.06
N ILE A 37 6.47 -3.34 -16.36
CA ILE A 37 5.47 -2.32 -15.98
C ILE A 37 5.96 -1.51 -14.78
N VAL A 38 5.49 -0.27 -14.70
CA VAL A 38 5.57 0.57 -13.52
C VAL A 38 4.17 0.73 -12.96
N TYR A 39 3.95 0.31 -11.72
CA TYR A 39 2.63 0.33 -11.09
C TYR A 39 2.65 1.17 -9.82
N PHE A 40 1.83 2.20 -9.78
CA PHE A 40 1.81 3.24 -8.77
C PHE A 40 0.44 3.40 -8.13
N ALA A 41 0.40 3.53 -6.81
CA ALA A 41 -0.79 3.78 -6.02
C ALA A 41 -0.61 5.08 -5.21
N PRO A 42 -1.10 6.22 -5.69
CA PRO A 42 -0.95 7.51 -5.01
C PRO A 42 -1.77 7.57 -3.73
N LYS A 43 -1.20 8.16 -2.68
CA LYS A 43 -1.92 8.41 -1.42
C LYS A 43 -2.85 9.62 -1.49
N ASP A 44 -2.55 10.59 -2.36
CA ASP A 44 -3.25 11.87 -2.48
C ASP A 44 -3.17 12.45 -3.91
N ALA A 45 -3.88 13.56 -4.14
CA ALA A 45 -3.89 14.26 -5.42
C ALA A 45 -2.51 14.78 -5.84
N LYS A 46 -1.67 15.17 -4.89
CA LYS A 46 -0.32 15.68 -5.17
C LYS A 46 0.56 14.56 -5.72
N GLU A 47 0.56 13.38 -5.09
CA GLU A 47 1.29 12.22 -5.61
C GLU A 47 0.77 11.77 -6.97
N LEU A 48 -0.55 11.74 -7.15
CA LEU A 48 -1.18 11.38 -8.43
C LEU A 48 -0.67 12.27 -9.57
N ARG A 49 -0.74 13.58 -9.40
CA ARG A 49 -0.31 14.55 -10.42
C ARG A 49 1.19 14.48 -10.68
N THR A 50 1.99 14.35 -9.61
CA THR A 50 3.44 14.21 -9.72
C THR A 50 3.82 12.93 -10.46
N TYR A 51 3.08 11.83 -10.25
CA TYR A 51 3.29 10.58 -11.00
C TYR A 51 2.95 10.72 -12.47
N VAL A 52 1.81 11.32 -12.79
CA VAL A 52 1.41 11.58 -14.20
C VAL A 52 2.49 12.41 -14.90
N ASN A 53 2.97 13.47 -14.27
CA ASN A 53 4.09 14.27 -14.79
C ASN A 53 5.36 13.43 -14.99
N THR A 54 5.68 12.55 -14.04
CA THR A 54 6.82 11.63 -14.12
C THR A 54 6.70 10.68 -15.31
N CYS A 55 5.50 10.14 -15.56
CA CYS A 55 5.25 9.27 -16.71
C CYS A 55 5.55 9.98 -18.05
N PHE A 56 5.05 11.20 -18.21
CA PHE A 56 5.27 11.97 -19.44
C PHE A 56 6.71 12.45 -19.64
N THR A 57 7.43 12.69 -18.53
CA THR A 57 8.85 13.07 -18.60
C THR A 57 9.75 11.90 -19.01
N ASN A 58 9.38 10.66 -18.69
CA ASN A 58 10.15 9.43 -18.96
C ASN A 58 9.27 8.36 -19.64
N PHE A 59 8.56 8.73 -20.70
CA PHE A 59 7.56 7.87 -21.33
C PHE A 59 8.20 6.74 -22.16
N ASN A 60 8.78 5.75 -21.46
CA ASN A 60 9.53 4.64 -22.05
C ASN A 60 9.14 3.24 -21.52
N ASN A 61 8.11 3.17 -20.67
CA ASN A 61 7.58 1.93 -20.10
C ASN A 61 6.05 1.93 -20.12
N PRO A 62 5.39 0.78 -19.95
CA PRO A 62 3.98 0.74 -19.58
C PRO A 62 3.82 1.20 -18.12
N TYR A 63 3.09 2.28 -17.92
CA TYR A 63 2.76 2.86 -16.64
C TYR A 63 1.33 2.53 -16.26
N PHE A 64 1.12 2.10 -15.02
CA PHE A 64 -0.19 1.82 -14.44
C PHE A 64 -0.40 2.71 -13.23
N LEU A 65 -1.58 3.31 -13.16
CA LEU A 65 -1.99 4.21 -12.09
C LEU A 65 -3.23 3.64 -11.41
N ARG A 66 -3.13 3.35 -10.12
CA ARG A 66 -4.20 2.78 -9.31
C ARG A 66 -5.00 3.90 -8.66
N ILE A 67 -6.28 4.03 -9.00
CA ILE A 67 -7.15 5.10 -8.52
C ILE A 67 -8.36 4.50 -7.81
N PRO A 68 -8.57 4.79 -6.50
CA PRO A 68 -9.77 4.37 -5.80
C PRO A 68 -11.02 5.15 -6.26
N ARG A 69 -12.20 4.67 -5.92
CA ARG A 69 -13.44 5.43 -6.06
C ARG A 69 -13.49 6.52 -4.98
N GLY A 70 -13.78 7.75 -5.37
CA GLY A 70 -13.95 8.87 -4.44
C GLY A 70 -13.54 10.21 -5.04
N SER A 71 -13.68 11.26 -4.25
CA SER A 71 -13.18 12.59 -4.54
C SER A 71 -11.83 12.81 -3.86
N ILE A 72 -10.99 13.66 -4.46
CA ILE A 72 -9.70 14.07 -3.90
C ILE A 72 -9.71 15.58 -3.78
N ASP A 73 -9.17 16.10 -2.67
CA ASP A 73 -8.96 17.52 -2.50
C ASP A 73 -7.96 18.05 -3.54
N ASP A 74 -8.28 19.23 -4.11
CA ASP A 74 -7.44 19.83 -5.12
C ASP A 74 -6.37 20.72 -4.45
N HIS A 75 -5.12 20.26 -4.53
CA HIS A 75 -3.97 20.99 -4.04
C HIS A 75 -3.06 21.46 -5.18
N PRO A 76 -2.45 22.64 -5.09
CA PRO A 76 -1.47 23.09 -6.06
C PRO A 76 -0.31 22.08 -6.21
N VAL A 77 0.11 21.84 -7.43
CA VAL A 77 1.21 20.92 -7.74
C VAL A 77 2.31 21.65 -8.48
N ASP A 78 3.54 21.44 -8.07
CA ASP A 78 4.71 21.85 -8.83
C ASP A 78 4.97 20.84 -9.96
N TYR A 79 4.72 21.24 -11.19
CA TYR A 79 4.91 20.43 -12.40
C TYR A 79 6.39 20.18 -12.75
N HIS A 80 7.34 20.81 -12.04
CA HIS A 80 8.77 20.54 -12.21
C HIS A 80 9.27 19.37 -11.37
N VAL A 81 8.45 18.88 -10.45
CA VAL A 81 8.80 17.75 -9.60
C VAL A 81 8.48 16.43 -10.31
N THR A 82 9.42 15.51 -10.30
CA THR A 82 9.25 14.12 -10.76
C THR A 82 9.59 13.15 -9.64
N LEU A 83 9.00 11.94 -9.69
CA LEU A 83 9.29 10.88 -8.75
C LEU A 83 10.43 10.00 -9.26
N LYS A 84 11.30 9.58 -8.37
CA LYS A 84 12.22 8.49 -8.68
C LYS A 84 11.42 7.19 -8.64
N ILE A 85 11.36 6.50 -9.79
CA ILE A 85 10.62 5.23 -9.92
C ILE A 85 11.18 4.18 -8.95
N GLY A 86 10.28 3.43 -8.29
CA GLY A 86 10.64 2.40 -7.34
C GLY A 86 11.13 2.94 -6.00
N THR A 87 10.68 4.14 -5.58
CA THR A 87 11.00 4.69 -4.26
C THR A 87 9.74 4.80 -3.40
N TRP A 88 9.86 4.36 -2.15
CA TRP A 88 8.87 4.52 -1.10
C TRP A 88 9.18 5.74 -0.23
N THR A 89 8.26 6.14 0.64
CA THR A 89 8.45 7.27 1.57
C THR A 89 8.06 6.90 2.98
N ILE A 90 8.72 7.54 3.95
CA ILE A 90 8.32 7.49 5.36
C ILE A 90 7.37 8.66 5.59
N GLU A 91 6.14 8.39 6.06
CA GLU A 91 5.10 9.41 6.24
C GLU A 91 5.01 9.93 7.66
N CYS A 92 5.40 9.12 8.64
CA CYS A 92 5.54 9.55 10.03
C CYS A 92 6.53 8.65 10.79
N ARG A 93 7.14 9.22 11.83
CA ARG A 93 8.10 8.61 12.75
C ARG A 93 9.23 7.85 12.06
N GLU A 94 10.18 8.59 11.53
CA GLU A 94 11.43 8.01 11.02
C GLU A 94 12.25 7.37 12.14
N GLU A 95 12.22 7.98 13.33
CA GLU A 95 12.91 7.52 14.53
C GLU A 95 11.93 7.28 15.70
N ASN A 96 12.39 6.60 16.75
CA ASN A 96 11.65 6.37 17.99
C ASN A 96 10.29 5.68 17.78
N TYR A 97 10.23 4.70 16.88
CA TYR A 97 9.06 3.86 16.64
C TYR A 97 9.27 2.47 17.26
N GLU A 98 8.17 1.76 17.49
CA GLU A 98 8.16 0.39 18.03
C GLU A 98 7.52 -0.62 17.09
N LEU A 99 6.81 -0.16 16.07
CA LEU A 99 6.12 -0.94 15.04
C LEU A 99 6.28 -0.25 13.68
N THR A 100 6.35 -1.00 12.59
CA THR A 100 6.31 -0.47 11.23
C THR A 100 5.04 -0.93 10.53
N ILE A 101 4.29 -0.01 9.92
CA ILE A 101 3.20 -0.32 9.00
C ILE A 101 3.63 0.04 7.59
N ILE A 102 3.44 -0.90 6.65
CA ILE A 102 3.64 -0.69 5.22
C ILE A 102 2.27 -0.74 4.56
N CYS A 103 1.86 0.32 3.90
CA CYS A 103 0.64 0.38 3.11
C CYS A 103 0.81 1.31 1.91
N TYR A 104 -0.21 1.47 1.07
CA TYR A 104 -0.17 2.30 -0.13
C TYR A 104 -1.55 2.87 -0.46
N GLY A 105 -1.57 3.82 -1.39
CA GLY A 105 -2.80 4.43 -1.88
C GLY A 105 -3.54 5.19 -0.78
N GLU A 106 -4.87 5.19 -0.85
CA GLU A 106 -5.74 5.87 0.11
C GLU A 106 -5.58 5.39 1.57
N ASN A 107 -5.09 4.18 1.77
CA ASN A 107 -4.85 3.63 3.10
C ASN A 107 -3.79 4.42 3.87
N VAL A 108 -2.82 5.03 3.18
CA VAL A 108 -1.74 5.79 3.81
C VAL A 108 -2.30 6.92 4.67
N MET A 109 -3.25 7.71 4.14
CA MET A 109 -3.83 8.82 4.88
C MET A 109 -4.72 8.34 6.03
N ARG A 110 -5.49 7.26 5.84
CA ARG A 110 -6.31 6.66 6.89
C ARG A 110 -5.46 6.15 8.06
N VAL A 111 -4.38 5.42 7.75
CA VAL A 111 -3.44 4.89 8.76
C VAL A 111 -2.67 6.03 9.44
N LYS A 112 -2.27 7.06 8.70
CA LYS A 112 -1.60 8.23 9.27
C LYS A 112 -2.47 8.92 10.32
N ASN A 113 -3.74 9.19 9.99
CA ASN A 113 -4.70 9.79 10.91
C ASN A 113 -4.87 8.93 12.18
N MET A 114 -5.05 7.61 12.02
CA MET A 114 -5.13 6.68 13.15
C MET A 114 -3.89 6.76 14.07
N ILE A 115 -2.69 6.81 13.50
CA ILE A 115 -1.44 6.91 14.27
C ILE A 115 -1.38 8.23 15.04
N GLU A 116 -1.72 9.34 14.39
CA GLU A 116 -1.69 10.68 14.99
C GLU A 116 -2.75 10.86 16.08
N GLU A 117 -4.00 10.44 15.84
CA GLU A 117 -5.11 10.52 16.79
C GLU A 117 -4.86 9.70 18.06
N ASN A 118 -4.22 8.54 17.93
CA ASN A 118 -3.92 7.65 19.05
C ASN A 118 -2.49 7.78 19.59
N HIS A 119 -1.70 8.73 19.09
CA HIS A 119 -0.31 9.00 19.50
C HIS A 119 0.60 7.75 19.47
N LEU A 120 0.41 6.86 18.52
CA LEU A 120 1.08 5.56 18.46
C LEU A 120 2.55 5.70 18.04
N PRO A 121 3.47 4.90 18.64
CA PRO A 121 4.89 4.89 18.25
C PRO A 121 5.11 4.02 16.99
N ILE A 122 4.45 4.39 15.88
CA ILE A 122 4.43 3.61 14.64
C ILE A 122 5.10 4.38 13.51
N ARG A 123 6.07 3.74 12.84
CA ARG A 123 6.62 4.22 11.57
C ARG A 123 5.69 3.80 10.43
N LEU A 124 5.23 4.76 9.66
CA LEU A 124 4.39 4.52 8.49
C LEU A 124 5.20 4.65 7.20
N ILE A 125 5.18 3.59 6.41
CA ILE A 125 5.81 3.52 5.09
C ILE A 125 4.72 3.56 4.00
N ASN A 126 4.84 4.53 3.10
CA ASN A 126 4.03 4.60 1.88
C ASN A 126 4.72 3.83 0.75
N ALA A 127 4.25 2.63 0.48
CA ALA A 127 4.72 1.76 -0.59
C ALA A 127 4.11 2.15 -1.95
N ARG A 128 4.17 3.44 -2.28
CA ARG A 128 3.52 4.07 -3.45
C ARG A 128 3.82 3.40 -4.80
N PHE A 129 5.01 2.81 -4.98
CA PHE A 129 5.32 1.95 -6.11
C PHE A 129 5.11 0.50 -5.72
N ILE A 130 4.02 -0.09 -6.24
CA ILE A 130 3.74 -1.52 -6.11
C ILE A 130 4.75 -2.31 -6.96
N LYS A 131 5.13 -1.74 -8.12
CA LYS A 131 6.17 -2.28 -8.99
C LYS A 131 6.88 -1.15 -9.77
N PRO A 132 8.24 -1.15 -9.76
CA PRO A 132 9.09 -1.97 -8.92
C PRO A 132 8.97 -1.57 -7.44
N ILE A 133 9.15 -2.52 -6.53
CA ILE A 133 9.24 -2.23 -5.08
C ILE A 133 10.54 -1.48 -4.78
N ASP A 134 10.58 -0.77 -3.67
CA ASP A 134 11.82 -0.16 -3.17
C ASP A 134 12.69 -1.21 -2.48
N TYR A 135 13.50 -1.92 -3.26
CA TYR A 135 14.36 -2.98 -2.75
C TYR A 135 15.31 -2.51 -1.64
N SER A 136 15.78 -1.26 -1.71
CA SER A 136 16.68 -0.70 -0.70
C SER A 136 15.95 -0.53 0.64
N MET A 137 14.77 0.08 0.62
CA MET A 137 13.97 0.28 1.83
C MET A 137 13.47 -1.06 2.39
N VAL A 138 12.98 -1.95 1.53
CA VAL A 138 12.56 -3.30 1.94
C VAL A 138 13.70 -4.05 2.62
N HIS A 139 14.90 -4.04 2.03
CA HIS A 139 16.06 -4.69 2.62
C HIS A 139 16.37 -4.12 4.01
N THR A 140 16.36 -2.80 4.15
CA THR A 140 16.60 -2.13 5.45
C THR A 140 15.56 -2.52 6.49
N ILE A 141 14.27 -2.49 6.14
CA ILE A 141 13.16 -2.79 7.06
C ILE A 141 13.19 -4.26 7.49
N PHE A 142 13.38 -5.19 6.56
CA PHE A 142 13.22 -6.61 6.83
C PHE A 142 14.50 -7.28 7.35
N LYS A 143 15.68 -6.75 7.06
CA LYS A 143 16.96 -7.34 7.48
C LYS A 143 17.57 -6.66 8.70
N ASN A 144 17.46 -5.34 8.77
CA ASN A 144 18.20 -4.56 9.77
C ASN A 144 17.33 -4.07 10.93
N ASP A 145 16.00 -4.24 10.85
CA ASP A 145 15.06 -3.79 11.88
C ASP A 145 14.39 -5.02 12.51
N GLU A 146 14.45 -5.14 13.83
CA GLU A 146 13.86 -6.26 14.58
C GLU A 146 12.43 -5.98 15.08
N LYS A 147 11.92 -4.77 14.87
CA LYS A 147 10.59 -4.37 15.35
C LYS A 147 9.48 -5.03 14.53
N PRO A 148 8.30 -5.30 15.11
CA PRO A 148 7.18 -5.88 14.38
C PRO A 148 6.85 -5.10 13.10
N ILE A 149 6.35 -5.81 12.10
CA ILE A 149 5.95 -5.24 10.82
C ILE A 149 4.52 -5.69 10.53
N ILE A 150 3.69 -4.76 10.10
CA ILE A 150 2.38 -5.03 9.50
C ILE A 150 2.44 -4.58 8.04
N VAL A 151 2.03 -5.44 7.12
CA VAL A 151 1.68 -5.06 5.74
C VAL A 151 0.17 -5.00 5.68
N TYR A 152 -0.37 -3.80 5.48
CA TYR A 152 -1.79 -3.52 5.50
C TYR A 152 -2.31 -3.16 4.11
N GLU A 153 -3.28 -3.93 3.64
CA GLU A 153 -3.86 -3.83 2.31
C GLU A 153 -5.37 -4.08 2.34
N THR A 154 -6.12 -3.34 1.53
CA THR A 154 -7.56 -3.53 1.33
C THR A 154 -7.85 -4.21 -0.02
N VAL A 155 -7.06 -5.21 -0.33
CA VAL A 155 -7.13 -6.05 -1.54
C VAL A 155 -7.00 -7.53 -1.16
N LEU A 156 -7.19 -8.42 -2.13
CA LEU A 156 -7.02 -9.86 -1.90
C LEU A 156 -5.58 -10.18 -1.48
N LYS A 157 -5.43 -11.02 -0.47
CA LYS A 157 -4.15 -11.39 0.13
C LYS A 157 -3.19 -12.04 -0.86
N THR A 158 -3.74 -12.94 -1.69
CA THR A 158 -2.95 -13.68 -2.69
C THR A 158 -2.51 -12.78 -3.84
N GLY A 159 -1.21 -12.71 -4.09
CA GLY A 159 -0.62 -11.91 -5.17
C GLY A 159 -0.48 -10.41 -4.87
N SER A 160 -0.87 -9.95 -3.69
CA SER A 160 -0.74 -8.56 -3.26
C SER A 160 0.70 -8.18 -2.87
N LEU A 161 0.92 -6.96 -2.40
CA LEU A 161 2.24 -6.47 -1.98
C LEU A 161 2.84 -7.36 -0.89
N GLY A 162 2.06 -7.78 0.12
CA GLY A 162 2.55 -8.67 1.16
C GLY A 162 3.06 -10.01 0.61
N SER A 163 2.37 -10.59 -0.37
CA SER A 163 2.84 -11.81 -1.06
C SER A 163 4.15 -11.58 -1.82
N ILE A 164 4.31 -10.41 -2.45
CA ILE A 164 5.55 -10.02 -3.14
C ILE A 164 6.71 -9.88 -2.13
N LEU A 165 6.46 -9.26 -0.98
CA LEU A 165 7.45 -9.10 0.08
C LEU A 165 7.87 -10.44 0.69
N LEU A 166 6.94 -11.38 0.89
CA LEU A 166 7.26 -12.75 1.32
C LEU A 166 8.18 -13.45 0.32
N THR A 167 7.88 -13.34 -0.97
CA THR A 167 8.73 -13.89 -2.04
C THR A 167 10.12 -13.27 -2.00
N TYR A 168 10.21 -11.93 -1.90
CA TYR A 168 11.50 -11.22 -1.79
C TYR A 168 12.30 -11.69 -0.56
N CYS A 169 11.68 -11.79 0.60
CA CYS A 169 12.33 -12.26 1.82
C CYS A 169 12.90 -13.68 1.65
N ASN A 170 12.10 -14.59 1.07
CA ASN A 170 12.52 -15.96 0.82
C ASN A 170 13.70 -16.04 -0.15
N GLU A 171 13.65 -15.33 -1.28
CA GLU A 171 14.73 -15.30 -2.28
C GLU A 171 16.04 -14.71 -1.73
N ASN A 172 15.96 -13.75 -0.81
CA ASN A 172 17.10 -13.10 -0.18
C ASN A 172 17.52 -13.74 1.14
N ARG A 173 16.94 -14.88 1.53
CA ARG A 173 17.20 -15.60 2.80
C ARG A 173 17.03 -14.71 4.03
N ILE A 174 16.07 -13.82 4.00
CA ILE A 174 15.68 -12.96 5.11
C ILE A 174 14.64 -13.71 5.94
N LEU A 175 15.02 -14.21 7.10
CA LEU A 175 14.13 -14.91 8.03
C LEU A 175 13.36 -13.89 8.88
N ARG A 176 12.35 -13.27 8.29
CA ARG A 176 11.53 -12.26 8.93
C ARG A 176 10.04 -12.53 8.70
N SER A 177 9.31 -12.70 9.78
CA SER A 177 7.84 -12.72 9.74
C SER A 177 7.27 -11.31 9.81
N PHE A 178 6.07 -11.14 9.30
CA PHE A 178 5.25 -9.94 9.46
C PHE A 178 3.77 -10.31 9.45
N GLU A 179 2.95 -9.46 10.06
CA GLU A 179 1.50 -9.59 9.96
C GLU A 179 1.04 -9.06 8.61
N HIS A 180 0.29 -9.86 7.88
CA HIS A 180 -0.31 -9.47 6.60
C HIS A 180 -1.82 -9.37 6.74
N ILE A 181 -2.31 -8.14 6.90
CA ILE A 181 -3.72 -7.81 6.98
C ILE A 181 -4.22 -7.50 5.59
N ALA A 182 -5.07 -8.34 5.04
CA ALA A 182 -5.63 -8.25 3.70
C ALA A 182 -6.87 -9.14 3.58
N ILE A 183 -7.70 -8.91 2.56
CA ILE A 183 -8.90 -9.69 2.27
C ILE A 183 -8.51 -11.14 1.98
N GLN A 184 -9.26 -12.10 2.56
CA GLN A 184 -9.01 -13.52 2.38
C GLN A 184 -9.51 -14.00 1.01
N ASP A 185 -9.26 -15.28 0.68
CA ASP A 185 -9.58 -15.88 -0.63
C ASP A 185 -11.09 -16.14 -0.79
N HIS A 186 -11.85 -15.07 -0.96
CA HIS A 186 -13.29 -15.10 -1.29
C HIS A 186 -13.72 -13.78 -1.94
N PHE A 187 -14.92 -13.75 -2.51
CA PHE A 187 -15.53 -12.53 -3.03
C PHE A 187 -16.22 -11.78 -1.90
N SER A 188 -15.80 -10.55 -1.65
CA SER A 188 -16.45 -9.66 -0.69
C SER A 188 -17.87 -9.35 -1.10
N LYS A 189 -18.78 -9.24 -0.14
CA LYS A 189 -20.21 -9.02 -0.37
C LYS A 189 -20.50 -7.60 -0.86
N GLN A 190 -21.76 -7.34 -1.20
CA GLN A 190 -22.30 -6.00 -1.42
C GLN A 190 -22.62 -5.34 -0.07
N GLY A 191 -22.33 -4.05 0.04
CA GLY A 191 -22.63 -3.23 1.22
C GLY A 191 -22.04 -1.83 1.06
N THR A 192 -22.08 -1.03 2.10
CA THR A 192 -21.27 0.19 2.14
C THR A 192 -19.78 -0.16 2.24
N VAL A 193 -18.91 0.75 1.82
CA VAL A 193 -17.44 0.51 1.93
C VAL A 193 -17.05 0.16 3.36
N ASN A 194 -17.59 0.87 4.36
CA ASN A 194 -17.23 0.63 5.76
C ASN A 194 -17.71 -0.74 6.26
N GLU A 195 -18.95 -1.13 5.97
CA GLU A 195 -19.49 -2.45 6.33
C GLU A 195 -18.63 -3.59 5.74
N ILE A 196 -18.21 -3.44 4.47
CA ILE A 196 -17.39 -4.46 3.83
C ILE A 196 -15.98 -4.51 4.46
N LEU A 197 -15.36 -3.35 4.74
CA LEU A 197 -14.07 -3.32 5.40
C LEU A 197 -14.10 -3.96 6.81
N GLU A 198 -15.20 -3.74 7.56
CA GLU A 198 -15.44 -4.36 8.87
C GLU A 198 -15.65 -5.87 8.75
N ASP A 199 -16.48 -6.34 7.83
CA ASP A 199 -16.75 -7.76 7.57
C ASP A 199 -15.46 -8.52 7.18
N GLU A 200 -14.58 -7.87 6.42
CA GLU A 200 -13.29 -8.40 5.99
C GLU A 200 -12.17 -8.24 7.04
N HIS A 201 -12.44 -7.58 8.17
CA HIS A 201 -11.46 -7.24 9.20
C HIS A 201 -10.23 -6.47 8.68
N VAL A 202 -10.45 -5.64 7.67
CA VAL A 202 -9.44 -4.74 7.09
C VAL A 202 -9.81 -3.26 7.29
N ASP A 203 -10.69 -2.96 8.21
CA ASP A 203 -11.02 -1.60 8.64
C ASP A 203 -9.95 -1.05 9.60
N ILE A 204 -9.96 0.28 9.80
CA ILE A 204 -8.98 0.96 10.66
C ILE A 204 -9.07 0.54 12.13
N LYS A 205 -10.26 0.17 12.63
CA LYS A 205 -10.43 -0.28 14.02
C LYS A 205 -9.78 -1.66 14.22
N SER A 206 -9.98 -2.57 13.29
CA SER A 206 -9.31 -3.89 13.29
C SER A 206 -7.80 -3.75 13.21
N LEU A 207 -7.29 -2.83 12.39
CA LEU A 207 -5.87 -2.52 12.31
C LEU A 207 -5.34 -1.96 13.64
N LEU A 208 -6.07 -1.02 14.26
CA LEU A 208 -5.69 -0.42 15.56
C LEU A 208 -5.56 -1.49 16.65
N LEU A 209 -6.54 -2.38 16.78
CA LEU A 209 -6.49 -3.49 17.74
C LEU A 209 -5.26 -4.37 17.54
N LYS A 210 -4.91 -4.67 16.28
CA LYS A 210 -3.70 -5.45 15.97
C LYS A 210 -2.41 -4.70 16.32
N CYS A 211 -2.38 -3.39 16.10
CA CYS A 211 -1.24 -2.56 16.53
C CYS A 211 -1.07 -2.58 18.05
N GLU A 212 -2.15 -2.42 18.79
CA GLU A 212 -2.13 -2.46 20.27
C GLU A 212 -1.66 -3.82 20.79
N GLU A 213 -2.13 -4.93 20.21
CA GLU A 213 -1.67 -6.28 20.53
C GLU A 213 -0.15 -6.40 20.38
N LEU A 214 0.40 -5.98 19.26
CA LEU A 214 1.84 -6.07 18.96
C LEU A 214 2.70 -5.13 19.81
N LEU A 215 2.18 -3.95 20.16
CA LEU A 215 2.87 -2.98 21.03
C LEU A 215 2.85 -3.42 22.50
N ASN A 216 1.76 -4.02 22.98
CA ASN A 216 1.61 -4.48 24.35
C ASN A 216 2.29 -5.83 24.62
N GLY A 217 2.27 -6.76 23.65
CA GLY A 217 2.95 -8.07 23.78
C GLY A 217 4.47 -8.00 23.96
N LYS A 218 5.08 -6.82 23.74
CA LYS A 218 6.49 -6.53 24.07
C LYS A 218 6.73 -6.16 25.53
N LYS A 219 5.69 -5.82 26.28
CA LYS A 219 5.83 -5.40 27.70
C LYS A 219 5.83 -6.59 28.68
N GLU A 220 5.51 -7.79 28.21
CA GLU A 220 5.42 -9.01 29.03
C GLU A 220 6.60 -9.98 28.85
N ASN A 221 7.59 -9.67 28.03
CA ASN A 221 8.84 -10.41 27.82
C ASN A 221 10.06 -9.55 28.17
#